data_a538fba3c3eb5641f251a5b66b91c584
#
_entry.id   a538fba3c3eb5641f251a5b66b91c584
#
_cell.length_a   1.000
_cell.length_b   1.000
_cell.length_c   1.000
_cell.angle_alpha   90.00
_cell.angle_beta   90.00
_cell.angle_gamma   90.00
#
_symmetry.space_group_name_H-M   'P 1'
#
loop_
_entity.id
_entity.type
_entity.pdbx_description
1 polymer ?
#
loop_
_entity_poly.entity_id
_entity_poly.type
_entity_poly.pdbx_seq_one_letter_code
_entity_poly.pdbx_strand_id
1 'polypeptide(L)'
;MKAYQLKLTFTEASSSRWCRLLVPAKLSFSQLSVVINTCFSLENGEFSFVFEKSETKLSEGELDETSRLWEADASMVLVENYFEQEKACAYWWKNLAPAVIEIEWEAAVLDRKECFPEIVEVESKSQEEDNSDLQKVNEKLAGMQLLKQSSGPMTQKQICDSLDKGFFRIRGGHPREKELIEGMIRTGRSGTMEPVFACYEKKDLAQIAENHGLAGFSELGKKSLIRYVYSRVMDPAVMSRYLLYMTEKESRAFRRAIAMGGRVRDNDCSVFDYAGCGGYVGFRSRTEIEIPREVCQAFADLDDQEFEKKREKTRKVLNYLNTTASLYGTCPMHFVQMLYKKNEDSCFSMKEAKRVEAECPTARKAFLIKENRVVLLDIEEERMEDVYLEIQRDLSYYEPDARTVFVMGEENYLPFDSYMEALEAVLWNLTGEKGARIRQLCGDIQYYARMGNQIEDVIAYLEECGVRISSAKMLRLKTVMEDLWEHTRMISYRGHTPAELKKTEEQKIVRFSTWSTLRIHPNDLCPCGSGKCYRKCCGRKKV
;
A
#
# COMPACT_ATOMS: atom_id res chain seq x y z
N MET A 1 -2.31 22.50 19.65
CA MET A 1 -2.64 21.47 18.65
C MET A 1 -4.08 21.63 18.17
N LYS A 2 -4.43 21.06 16.99
CA LYS A 2 -5.80 21.06 16.48
C LYS A 2 -6.67 20.08 17.26
N ALA A 3 -7.88 20.47 17.60
CA ALA A 3 -8.89 19.62 18.22
C ALA A 3 -10.25 19.85 17.56
N TYR A 4 -11.18 18.94 17.75
CA TYR A 4 -12.56 19.05 17.27
C TYR A 4 -13.52 19.08 18.45
N GLN A 5 -14.52 19.94 18.34
CA GLN A 5 -15.67 19.95 19.25
C GLN A 5 -16.78 19.10 18.64
N LEU A 6 -17.15 18.05 19.36
CA LEU A 6 -18.17 17.09 18.98
C LEU A 6 -19.35 17.20 19.95
N LYS A 7 -20.55 17.13 19.42
CA LYS A 7 -21.76 16.90 20.23
C LYS A 7 -22.12 15.42 20.10
N LEU A 8 -22.20 14.74 21.22
CA LEU A 8 -22.57 13.34 21.34
C LEU A 8 -23.98 13.27 21.92
N THR A 9 -24.90 12.61 21.23
CA THR A 9 -26.29 12.42 21.69
C THR A 9 -26.59 10.94 21.82
N PHE A 10 -26.84 10.49 23.04
CA PHE A 10 -27.22 9.13 23.36
C PHE A 10 -28.72 9.06 23.64
N THR A 11 -29.47 8.40 22.76
CA THR A 11 -30.90 8.26 22.85
C THR A 11 -31.28 6.87 23.37
N GLU A 12 -31.85 6.80 24.55
CA GLU A 12 -32.48 5.60 25.13
C GLU A 12 -34.02 5.69 24.96
N ALA A 13 -34.74 4.57 25.10
CA ALA A 13 -36.19 4.48 24.85
C ALA A 13 -37.03 5.51 25.62
N SER A 14 -36.53 6.04 26.74
CA SER A 14 -37.28 6.97 27.64
C SER A 14 -36.54 8.27 27.96
N SER A 15 -35.28 8.42 27.54
CA SER A 15 -34.47 9.62 27.84
C SER A 15 -33.39 9.83 26.75
N SER A 16 -33.06 11.10 26.53
CA SER A 16 -31.90 11.47 25.72
C SER A 16 -30.88 12.15 26.60
N ARG A 17 -29.62 11.79 26.51
CA ARG A 17 -28.49 12.42 27.19
C ARG A 17 -27.51 12.91 26.14
N TRP A 18 -26.94 14.10 26.32
CA TRP A 18 -25.94 14.60 25.41
C TRP A 18 -24.75 15.22 26.15
N CYS A 19 -23.60 15.26 25.51
CA CYS A 19 -22.44 16.02 25.96
C CYS A 19 -21.71 16.65 24.79
N ARG A 20 -20.97 17.74 25.08
CA ARG A 20 -19.98 18.32 24.18
C ARG A 20 -18.59 17.89 24.59
N LEU A 21 -17.87 17.31 23.65
CA LEU A 21 -16.57 16.73 23.85
C LEU A 21 -15.52 17.44 22.95
N LEU A 22 -14.43 17.89 23.53
CA LEU A 22 -13.25 18.31 22.77
C LEU A 22 -12.32 17.11 22.62
N VAL A 23 -11.99 16.76 21.37
CA VAL A 23 -11.08 15.66 21.05
C VAL A 23 -9.88 16.13 20.24
N PRO A 24 -8.65 15.70 20.55
CA PRO A 24 -7.50 15.95 19.70
C PRO A 24 -7.71 15.37 18.30
N ALA A 25 -7.37 16.13 17.26
CA ALA A 25 -7.55 15.75 15.86
C ALA A 25 -6.85 14.44 15.48
N LYS A 26 -5.74 14.13 16.14
CA LYS A 26 -4.89 12.96 15.88
C LYS A 26 -5.29 11.69 16.66
N LEU A 27 -6.44 11.65 17.30
CA LEU A 27 -6.97 10.40 17.86
C LEU A 27 -7.41 9.48 16.73
N SER A 28 -7.22 8.15 16.90
CA SER A 28 -7.88 7.16 16.05
C SER A 28 -9.33 6.97 16.49
N PHE A 29 -10.18 6.41 15.61
CA PHE A 29 -11.56 6.10 15.96
C PHE A 29 -11.66 5.01 17.04
N SER A 30 -10.71 4.08 17.15
CA SER A 30 -10.64 3.18 18.31
C SER A 30 -10.36 3.91 19.61
N GLN A 31 -9.49 4.91 19.59
CA GLN A 31 -9.27 5.75 20.77
C GLN A 31 -10.49 6.61 21.09
N LEU A 32 -11.17 7.12 20.07
CA LEU A 32 -12.42 7.86 20.23
C LEU A 32 -13.52 6.97 20.84
N SER A 33 -13.61 5.68 20.49
CA SER A 33 -14.58 4.75 21.08
C SER A 33 -14.35 4.59 22.59
N VAL A 34 -13.09 4.48 23.04
CA VAL A 34 -12.73 4.41 24.46
C VAL A 34 -13.16 5.69 25.19
N VAL A 35 -12.98 6.85 24.55
CA VAL A 35 -13.43 8.14 25.09
C VAL A 35 -14.95 8.19 25.23
N ILE A 36 -15.69 7.81 24.17
CA ILE A 36 -17.17 7.77 24.16
C ILE A 36 -17.69 6.82 25.25
N ASN A 37 -17.12 5.62 25.34
CA ASN A 37 -17.50 4.63 26.35
C ASN A 37 -17.27 5.17 27.77
N THR A 38 -16.20 5.95 27.98
CA THR A 38 -15.94 6.60 29.26
C THR A 38 -16.94 7.71 29.56
N CYS A 39 -17.31 8.52 28.55
CA CYS A 39 -18.29 9.60 28.72
C CYS A 39 -19.68 9.09 29.13
N PHE A 40 -20.11 7.97 28.58
CA PHE A 40 -21.43 7.39 28.83
C PHE A 40 -21.41 6.18 29.77
N SER A 41 -20.25 5.86 30.36
CA SER A 41 -20.04 4.71 31.26
C SER A 41 -20.46 3.38 30.64
N LEU A 42 -20.16 3.20 29.36
CA LEU A 42 -20.39 1.96 28.62
C LEU A 42 -19.28 0.94 28.93
N GLU A 43 -19.65 -0.31 29.11
CA GLU A 43 -18.68 -1.40 29.25
C GLU A 43 -17.97 -1.71 27.94
N ASN A 44 -16.89 -2.49 27.98
CA ASN A 44 -16.21 -2.94 26.75
C ASN A 44 -17.15 -3.81 25.92
N GLY A 45 -17.28 -3.48 24.64
CA GLY A 45 -18.13 -4.17 23.67
C GLY A 45 -17.63 -3.95 22.23
N GLU A 46 -18.23 -4.68 21.28
CA GLU A 46 -17.99 -4.41 19.87
C GLU A 46 -18.60 -3.05 19.49
N PHE A 47 -17.89 -2.31 18.63
CA PHE A 47 -18.37 -1.02 18.18
C PHE A 47 -18.13 -0.82 16.68
N SER A 48 -18.89 0.14 16.12
CA SER A 48 -18.61 0.65 14.78
C SER A 48 -19.06 2.11 14.66
N PHE A 49 -18.31 2.89 13.86
CA PHE A 49 -18.73 4.22 13.40
C PHE A 49 -19.27 4.09 11.99
N VAL A 50 -20.43 4.64 11.73
CA VAL A 50 -21.09 4.62 10.42
C VAL A 50 -21.26 6.04 9.92
N PHE A 51 -20.70 6.32 8.76
CA PHE A 51 -20.77 7.58 8.03
C PHE A 51 -21.71 7.41 6.86
N GLU A 52 -22.87 8.06 6.91
CA GLU A 52 -23.91 7.89 5.88
C GLU A 52 -23.51 8.51 4.55
N LYS A 53 -22.84 9.66 4.56
CA LYS A 53 -22.48 10.40 3.35
C LYS A 53 -21.41 9.69 2.51
N SER A 54 -20.39 9.12 3.15
CA SER A 54 -19.33 8.35 2.50
C SER A 54 -19.65 6.85 2.42
N GLU A 55 -20.80 6.41 2.96
CA GLU A 55 -21.17 4.99 3.05
C GLU A 55 -20.05 4.13 3.68
N THR A 56 -19.37 4.68 4.70
CA THR A 56 -18.22 4.04 5.36
C THR A 56 -18.58 3.56 6.76
N LYS A 57 -18.05 2.40 7.13
CA LYS A 57 -18.11 1.82 8.47
C LYS A 57 -16.71 1.58 9.01
N LEU A 58 -16.40 2.12 10.19
CA LEU A 58 -15.14 1.88 10.89
C LEU A 58 -15.42 1.01 12.12
N SER A 59 -14.73 -0.15 12.21
CA SER A 59 -14.89 -1.10 13.33
C SER A 59 -13.53 -1.71 13.69
N GLU A 60 -13.46 -2.38 14.86
CA GLU A 60 -12.35 -3.27 15.19
C GLU A 60 -12.74 -4.71 14.88
N GLY A 61 -11.79 -5.50 14.33
CA GLY A 61 -11.99 -6.91 14.06
C GLY A 61 -12.00 -7.29 12.58
N GLU A 62 -12.58 -8.44 12.28
CA GLU A 62 -12.70 -8.93 10.90
C GLU A 62 -13.71 -8.06 10.13
N LEU A 63 -13.30 -7.60 8.95
CA LEU A 63 -14.14 -6.81 8.06
C LEU A 63 -15.16 -7.72 7.38
N ASP A 64 -16.42 -7.32 7.35
CA ASP A 64 -17.49 -8.08 6.69
C ASP A 64 -17.47 -7.81 5.19
N GLU A 65 -16.94 -8.75 4.41
CA GLU A 65 -16.87 -8.67 2.95
C GLU A 65 -18.24 -8.63 2.25
N THR A 66 -19.32 -8.94 2.98
CA THR A 66 -20.70 -8.90 2.48
C THR A 66 -21.39 -7.56 2.75
N SER A 67 -20.79 -6.69 3.54
CA SER A 67 -21.32 -5.37 3.88
C SER A 67 -21.49 -4.50 2.63
N ARG A 68 -22.59 -3.75 2.58
CA ARG A 68 -22.80 -2.72 1.55
C ARG A 68 -22.00 -1.44 1.81
N LEU A 69 -21.49 -1.29 3.03
CA LEU A 69 -20.69 -0.15 3.47
C LEU A 69 -19.21 -0.45 3.27
N TRP A 70 -18.44 0.56 2.99
CA TRP A 70 -17.00 0.50 3.05
C TRP A 70 -16.56 0.24 4.49
N GLU A 71 -15.82 -0.82 4.73
CA GLU A 71 -15.30 -1.15 6.04
C GLU A 71 -13.80 -0.85 6.14
N ALA A 72 -13.41 -0.16 7.22
CA ALA A 72 -12.02 0.09 7.57
C ALA A 72 -11.81 -0.10 9.07
N ASP A 73 -10.56 -0.38 9.46
CA ASP A 73 -10.21 -0.57 10.87
C ASP A 73 -10.15 0.78 11.60
N ALA A 74 -11.00 0.91 12.61
CA ALA A 74 -11.12 2.11 13.44
C ALA A 74 -9.81 2.52 14.14
N SER A 75 -8.89 1.58 14.40
CA SER A 75 -7.59 1.87 15.02
C SER A 75 -6.63 2.60 14.09
N MET A 76 -6.91 2.56 12.78
CA MET A 76 -6.04 3.02 11.72
C MET A 76 -6.44 4.37 11.15
N VAL A 77 -7.69 4.77 11.37
CA VAL A 77 -8.27 5.98 10.82
C VAL A 77 -8.26 7.07 11.88
N LEU A 78 -7.67 8.23 11.56
CA LEU A 78 -7.65 9.37 12.45
C LEU A 78 -8.94 10.19 12.34
N VAL A 79 -9.36 10.77 13.45
CA VAL A 79 -10.55 11.63 13.52
C VAL A 79 -10.47 12.79 12.51
N GLU A 80 -9.29 13.36 12.29
CA GLU A 80 -9.09 14.44 11.33
C GLU A 80 -9.37 14.05 9.86
N ASN A 81 -9.28 12.76 9.52
CA ASN A 81 -9.48 12.31 8.14
C ASN A 81 -10.95 12.36 7.71
N TYR A 82 -11.88 12.29 8.67
CA TYR A 82 -13.31 12.22 8.39
C TYR A 82 -14.07 13.49 8.80
N PHE A 83 -13.81 14.05 9.99
CA PHE A 83 -14.62 15.17 10.48
C PHE A 83 -14.46 16.48 9.73
N GLU A 84 -13.51 16.62 8.81
CA GLU A 84 -13.48 17.76 7.88
C GLU A 84 -14.43 17.58 6.69
N GLN A 85 -14.72 16.34 6.31
CA GLN A 85 -15.56 16.00 5.17
C GLN A 85 -16.98 15.59 5.56
N GLU A 86 -17.11 14.93 6.70
CA GLU A 86 -18.37 14.44 7.28
C GLU A 86 -18.75 15.31 8.47
N LYS A 87 -20.03 15.73 8.53
CA LYS A 87 -20.53 16.56 9.64
C LYS A 87 -21.15 15.76 10.77
N ALA A 88 -21.44 14.49 10.53
CA ALA A 88 -22.04 13.59 11.50
C ALA A 88 -21.70 12.14 11.21
N CYS A 89 -21.72 11.30 12.23
CA CYS A 89 -21.71 9.85 12.11
C CYS A 89 -22.50 9.22 13.27
N ALA A 90 -22.88 7.94 13.08
CA ALA A 90 -23.50 7.15 14.14
C ALA A 90 -22.46 6.20 14.75
N TYR A 91 -22.31 6.23 16.07
CA TYR A 91 -21.53 5.26 16.82
C TYR A 91 -22.46 4.15 17.31
N TRP A 92 -22.26 2.96 16.77
CA TRP A 92 -23.00 1.75 17.15
C TRP A 92 -22.17 0.97 18.16
N TRP A 93 -22.75 0.75 19.32
CA TRP A 93 -22.17 -0.06 20.37
C TRP A 93 -23.00 -1.33 20.57
N LYS A 94 -22.33 -2.49 20.49
CA LYS A 94 -22.96 -3.79 20.62
C LYS A 94 -22.50 -4.47 21.90
N ASN A 95 -23.43 -4.65 22.81
CA ASN A 95 -23.35 -5.49 23.99
C ASN A 95 -24.74 -6.11 24.22
N LEU A 96 -25.01 -6.64 25.40
CA LEU A 96 -26.32 -7.22 25.78
C LEU A 96 -27.53 -6.29 25.46
N ALA A 97 -27.33 -4.98 25.53
CA ALA A 97 -28.27 -3.96 25.06
C ALA A 97 -27.59 -3.06 24.02
N PRO A 98 -27.84 -3.27 22.73
CA PRO A 98 -27.21 -2.44 21.69
C PRO A 98 -27.68 -0.98 21.81
N ALA A 99 -26.76 -0.04 21.63
CA ALA A 99 -26.98 1.39 21.71
C ALA A 99 -26.40 2.14 20.50
N VAL A 100 -27.02 3.27 20.18
CA VAL A 100 -26.57 4.17 19.13
C VAL A 100 -26.34 5.55 19.71
N ILE A 101 -25.17 6.13 19.45
CA ILE A 101 -24.84 7.50 19.84
C ILE A 101 -24.61 8.28 18.54
N GLU A 102 -25.40 9.34 18.36
CA GLU A 102 -25.20 10.27 17.25
C GLU A 102 -24.06 11.24 17.59
N ILE A 103 -23.15 11.41 16.66
CA ILE A 103 -21.99 12.29 16.78
C ILE A 103 -22.10 13.38 15.73
N GLU A 104 -22.20 14.63 16.16
CA GLU A 104 -22.20 15.81 15.29
C GLU A 104 -20.90 16.58 15.49
N TRP A 105 -20.25 16.97 14.40
CA TRP A 105 -19.11 17.87 14.43
C TRP A 105 -19.59 19.32 14.44
N GLU A 106 -19.21 20.08 15.47
CA GLU A 106 -19.65 21.48 15.63
C GLU A 106 -18.56 22.48 15.18
N ALA A 107 -17.32 22.27 15.61
CA ALA A 107 -16.24 23.22 15.32
C ALA A 107 -14.83 22.60 15.37
N ALA A 108 -13.89 23.23 14.67
CA ALA A 108 -12.45 22.99 14.86
C ALA A 108 -11.89 24.05 15.82
N VAL A 109 -11.14 23.60 16.83
CA VAL A 109 -10.44 24.46 17.79
C VAL A 109 -8.95 24.41 17.47
N LEU A 110 -8.40 25.58 17.11
CA LEU A 110 -6.97 25.72 16.83
C LEU A 110 -6.22 26.12 18.10
N ASP A 111 -4.95 25.76 18.20
CA ASP A 111 -4.03 26.17 19.26
C ASP A 111 -4.42 25.74 20.70
N ARG A 112 -5.12 24.61 20.83
CA ARG A 112 -5.37 24.00 22.15
C ARG A 112 -4.05 23.56 22.79
N LYS A 113 -3.87 23.82 24.09
CA LYS A 113 -2.67 23.43 24.85
C LYS A 113 -2.72 21.98 25.34
N GLU A 114 -3.92 21.54 25.74
CA GLU A 114 -4.17 20.20 26.25
C GLU A 114 -4.19 19.16 25.10
N CYS A 115 -3.56 18.02 25.35
CA CYS A 115 -3.46 16.92 24.38
C CYS A 115 -4.37 15.72 24.73
N PHE A 116 -5.29 15.89 25.66
CA PHE A 116 -6.26 14.86 26.08
C PHE A 116 -7.71 15.30 25.78
N PRO A 117 -8.65 14.36 25.61
CA PRO A 117 -10.06 14.66 25.45
C PRO A 117 -10.66 15.31 26.71
N GLU A 118 -11.66 16.17 26.54
CA GLU A 118 -12.31 16.88 27.64
C GLU A 118 -13.78 17.12 27.32
N ILE A 119 -14.67 16.79 28.27
CA ILE A 119 -16.08 17.17 28.22
C ILE A 119 -16.19 18.62 28.66
N VAL A 120 -16.74 19.46 27.78
CA VAL A 120 -16.91 20.89 28.03
C VAL A 120 -18.32 21.26 28.46
N GLU A 121 -19.34 20.44 28.13
CA GLU A 121 -20.73 20.68 28.45
C GLU A 121 -21.52 19.36 28.51
N VAL A 122 -22.47 19.24 29.40
CA VAL A 122 -23.39 18.10 29.54
C VAL A 122 -24.83 18.59 29.69
N GLU A 123 -25.82 17.73 29.43
CA GLU A 123 -27.19 18.00 29.70
C GLU A 123 -27.44 18.05 31.22
N SER A 124 -27.77 19.24 31.73
CA SER A 124 -27.93 19.51 33.17
C SER A 124 -29.34 19.14 33.67
N LYS A 125 -29.43 18.25 34.68
CA LYS A 125 -30.67 18.03 35.49
C LYS A 125 -30.63 18.71 36.85
N SER A 126 -29.43 19.07 37.38
CA SER A 126 -29.23 19.90 38.59
C SER A 126 -27.76 20.35 38.69
N GLN A 127 -27.54 21.64 39.01
CA GLN A 127 -26.19 22.28 38.87
C GLN A 127 -25.11 21.78 39.86
N GLU A 128 -25.41 21.11 40.94
CA GLU A 128 -24.42 20.72 41.97
C GLU A 128 -23.92 19.27 41.84
N GLU A 129 -24.76 18.33 41.43
CA GLU A 129 -24.34 16.93 41.23
C GLU A 129 -23.56 16.72 39.91
N ASP A 130 -23.90 17.47 38.84
CA ASP A 130 -23.29 17.38 37.52
C ASP A 130 -21.80 17.79 37.52
N ASN A 131 -21.40 18.80 38.29
CA ASN A 131 -20.01 19.28 38.28
C ASN A 131 -19.02 18.27 38.90
N SER A 132 -19.43 17.50 39.91
CA SER A 132 -18.53 16.50 40.53
C SER A 132 -18.30 15.27 39.67
N ASP A 133 -19.33 14.88 38.91
CA ASP A 133 -19.23 13.73 38.00
C ASP A 133 -18.51 14.09 36.70
N LEU A 134 -18.74 15.30 36.19
CA LEU A 134 -18.01 15.86 35.05
C LEU A 134 -16.50 15.95 35.38
N GLN A 135 -16.13 16.43 36.55
CA GLN A 135 -14.74 16.51 36.96
C GLN A 135 -14.09 15.13 37.08
N LYS A 136 -14.77 14.13 37.62
CA LYS A 136 -14.26 12.75 37.70
C LYS A 136 -14.06 12.11 36.32
N VAL A 137 -14.98 12.37 35.37
CA VAL A 137 -14.86 11.87 34.01
C VAL A 137 -13.67 12.56 33.30
N ASN A 138 -13.54 13.89 33.43
CA ASN A 138 -12.41 14.63 32.86
C ASN A 138 -11.08 14.23 33.45
N GLU A 139 -11.00 13.93 34.76
CA GLU A 139 -9.79 13.37 35.40
C GLU A 139 -9.43 11.99 34.80
N LYS A 140 -10.42 11.13 34.55
CA LYS A 140 -10.19 9.85 33.84
C LYS A 140 -9.70 10.06 32.41
N LEU A 141 -10.32 10.98 31.66
CA LEU A 141 -9.90 11.30 30.29
C LEU A 141 -8.49 11.88 30.25
N ALA A 142 -8.13 12.76 31.17
CA ALA A 142 -6.78 13.32 31.30
C ALA A 142 -5.73 12.25 31.68
N GLY A 143 -6.12 11.26 32.48
CA GLY A 143 -5.29 10.11 32.83
C GLY A 143 -5.06 9.11 31.70
N MET A 144 -5.89 9.14 30.64
CA MET A 144 -5.72 8.29 29.48
C MET A 144 -4.52 8.73 28.63
N GLN A 145 -3.51 7.87 28.53
CA GLN A 145 -2.31 8.16 27.71
C GLN A 145 -2.55 7.92 26.20
N LEU A 146 -3.69 8.37 25.68
CA LEU A 146 -4.14 8.08 24.32
C LEU A 146 -3.18 8.61 23.24
N LEU A 147 -2.51 9.74 23.47
CA LEU A 147 -1.59 10.35 22.50
C LEU A 147 -0.11 10.07 22.75
N LYS A 148 0.28 9.49 23.89
CA LYS A 148 1.69 9.10 24.11
C LYS A 148 2.15 7.96 23.19
N GLN A 149 1.22 7.20 22.61
CA GLN A 149 1.53 6.13 21.64
C GLN A 149 1.64 6.65 20.20
N SER A 150 1.15 7.88 19.89
CA SER A 150 1.11 8.44 18.54
C SER A 150 2.14 9.56 18.29
N SER A 151 2.95 9.96 19.25
CA SER A 151 3.89 11.11 19.14
C SER A 151 5.30 10.76 18.69
N GLY A 152 5.57 9.50 18.35
CA GLY A 152 6.82 9.07 17.71
C GLY A 152 6.59 8.68 16.23
N PRO A 153 7.63 8.62 15.41
CA PRO A 153 7.50 8.01 14.10
C PRO A 153 6.92 6.60 14.28
N MET A 154 5.90 6.26 13.50
CA MET A 154 5.30 4.92 13.54
C MET A 154 6.41 3.90 13.34
N THR A 155 6.51 2.92 14.23
CA THR A 155 7.43 1.81 14.04
C THR A 155 6.99 1.03 12.79
N GLN A 156 7.95 0.39 12.12
CA GLN A 156 7.67 -0.43 10.94
C GLN A 156 6.58 -1.50 11.23
N LYS A 157 6.57 -2.05 12.45
CA LYS A 157 5.53 -2.96 12.91
C LYS A 157 4.14 -2.32 12.94
N GLN A 158 4.01 -1.09 13.44
CA GLN A 158 2.75 -0.34 13.46
C GLN A 158 2.27 0.02 12.05
N ILE A 159 3.20 0.37 11.15
CA ILE A 159 2.91 0.59 9.72
C ILE A 159 2.39 -0.70 9.08
N CYS A 160 3.05 -1.84 9.35
CA CYS A 160 2.65 -3.14 8.82
C CYS A 160 1.28 -3.59 9.36
N ASP A 161 1.06 -3.46 10.67
CA ASP A 161 -0.24 -3.75 11.30
C ASP A 161 -1.36 -2.87 10.70
N SER A 162 -1.00 -1.63 10.29
CA SER A 162 -1.87 -0.71 9.57
C SER A 162 -2.24 -1.21 8.18
N LEU A 163 -1.23 -1.65 7.42
CA LEU A 163 -1.40 -2.11 6.05
C LEU A 163 -2.14 -3.46 5.97
N ASP A 164 -1.96 -4.32 6.97
CA ASP A 164 -2.67 -5.59 7.04
C ASP A 164 -4.19 -5.41 7.23
N LYS A 165 -4.59 -4.30 7.83
CA LYS A 165 -5.98 -4.05 8.22
C LYS A 165 -6.77 -3.16 7.26
N GLY A 166 -6.14 -2.32 6.45
CA GLY A 166 -6.86 -1.29 5.70
C GLY A 166 -6.38 -0.96 4.29
N PHE A 167 -5.28 -1.55 3.79
CA PHE A 167 -4.80 -1.23 2.47
C PHE A 167 -5.08 -2.34 1.44
N PHE A 168 -5.66 -1.92 0.32
CA PHE A 168 -5.98 -2.76 -0.81
C PHE A 168 -4.72 -3.24 -1.54
N ARG A 169 -4.63 -4.54 -1.78
CA ARG A 169 -3.58 -5.13 -2.60
C ARG A 169 -3.94 -5.05 -4.06
N ILE A 170 -3.17 -4.29 -4.80
CA ILE A 170 -3.06 -4.50 -6.24
C ILE A 170 -1.86 -5.42 -6.43
N ARG A 171 -2.08 -6.71 -6.52
CA ARG A 171 -1.13 -7.64 -7.08
C ARG A 171 -1.46 -7.83 -8.55
N GLY A 172 -0.83 -7.03 -9.39
CA GLY A 172 -0.42 -7.55 -10.66
C GLY A 172 0.73 -8.52 -10.39
N GLY A 173 0.45 -9.78 -10.11
CA GLY A 173 1.49 -10.81 -10.11
C GLY A 173 2.11 -10.80 -11.51
N HIS A 174 3.43 -10.99 -11.59
CA HIS A 174 4.10 -11.16 -12.87
C HIS A 174 3.35 -12.26 -13.64
N PRO A 175 3.01 -12.10 -14.93
CA PRO A 175 2.22 -13.09 -15.67
C PRO A 175 2.72 -14.53 -15.51
N ARG A 176 4.05 -14.71 -15.46
CA ARG A 176 4.69 -16.02 -15.25
C ARG A 176 4.45 -16.61 -13.86
N GLU A 177 4.41 -15.78 -12.81
CA GLU A 177 4.09 -16.24 -11.46
C GLU A 177 2.65 -16.74 -11.37
N LYS A 178 1.72 -16.00 -11.97
CA LYS A 178 0.31 -16.41 -12.02
C LYS A 178 0.12 -17.74 -12.75
N GLU A 179 0.78 -17.92 -13.90
CA GLU A 179 0.75 -19.17 -14.64
C GLU A 179 1.33 -20.34 -13.85
N LEU A 180 2.43 -20.11 -13.12
CA LEU A 180 3.06 -21.11 -12.26
C LEU A 180 2.13 -21.54 -11.13
N ILE A 181 1.52 -20.60 -10.42
CA ILE A 181 0.56 -20.91 -9.34
C ILE A 181 -0.67 -21.64 -9.88
N GLU A 182 -1.20 -21.24 -11.03
CA GLU A 182 -2.30 -21.96 -11.69
C GLU A 182 -1.89 -23.39 -12.10
N GLY A 183 -0.65 -23.57 -12.55
CA GLY A 183 -0.05 -24.89 -12.80
C GLY A 183 -0.03 -25.76 -11.54
N MET A 184 0.42 -25.21 -10.42
CA MET A 184 0.43 -25.88 -9.12
C MET A 184 -0.98 -26.28 -8.66
N ILE A 185 -1.96 -25.38 -8.78
CA ILE A 185 -3.36 -25.63 -8.42
C ILE A 185 -3.95 -26.76 -9.28
N ARG A 186 -3.65 -26.80 -10.59
CA ARG A 186 -4.13 -27.88 -11.47
C ARG A 186 -3.63 -29.25 -11.03
N THR A 187 -2.44 -29.35 -10.45
CA THR A 187 -1.92 -30.63 -9.93
C THR A 187 -2.58 -31.04 -8.62
N GLY A 188 -3.04 -30.07 -7.81
CA GLY A 188 -3.82 -30.26 -6.58
C GLY A 188 -3.15 -31.13 -5.51
N ARG A 189 -1.83 -31.34 -5.57
CA ARG A 189 -1.09 -32.20 -4.66
C ARG A 189 -0.34 -31.42 -3.60
N SER A 190 -0.35 -31.98 -2.43
CA SER A 190 0.39 -31.54 -1.25
C SER A 190 1.06 -32.73 -0.58
N GLY A 191 2.01 -32.48 0.30
CA GLY A 191 2.78 -33.51 1.01
C GLY A 191 4.26 -33.14 1.05
N THR A 192 5.13 -34.14 0.90
CA THR A 192 6.57 -33.88 0.77
C THR A 192 6.92 -33.26 -0.58
N MET A 193 7.97 -32.43 -0.63
CA MET A 193 8.31 -31.60 -1.81
C MET A 193 8.62 -32.41 -3.06
N GLU A 194 9.44 -33.48 -2.96
CA GLU A 194 9.87 -34.24 -4.13
C GLU A 194 8.69 -34.87 -4.90
N PRO A 195 7.73 -35.54 -4.25
CA PRO A 195 6.50 -36.00 -4.88
C PRO A 195 5.63 -34.88 -5.45
N VAL A 196 5.59 -33.72 -4.81
CA VAL A 196 4.87 -32.54 -5.33
C VAL A 196 5.53 -32.06 -6.62
N PHE A 197 6.85 -31.91 -6.64
CA PHE A 197 7.62 -31.54 -7.83
C PHE A 197 7.48 -32.56 -8.98
N ALA A 198 7.33 -33.84 -8.68
CA ALA A 198 7.10 -34.85 -9.70
C ALA A 198 5.79 -34.63 -10.50
N CYS A 199 4.82 -33.95 -9.89
CA CYS A 199 3.55 -33.62 -10.52
C CYS A 199 3.61 -32.36 -11.40
N TYR A 200 4.57 -31.45 -11.18
CA TYR A 200 4.69 -30.21 -11.95
C TYR A 200 5.17 -30.49 -13.38
N GLU A 201 4.82 -29.62 -14.31
CA GLU A 201 5.38 -29.67 -15.66
C GLU A 201 6.86 -29.25 -15.66
N LYS A 202 7.61 -29.63 -16.70
CA LYS A 202 9.03 -29.26 -16.82
C LYS A 202 9.21 -27.73 -16.80
N LYS A 203 8.28 -26.98 -17.43
CA LYS A 203 8.33 -25.51 -17.46
C LYS A 203 8.15 -24.89 -16.07
N ASP A 204 7.29 -25.48 -15.21
CA ASP A 204 7.05 -24.97 -13.86
C ASP A 204 8.30 -25.18 -12.97
N LEU A 205 8.94 -26.34 -13.10
CA LEU A 205 10.21 -26.61 -12.40
C LEU A 205 11.34 -25.70 -12.90
N ALA A 206 11.39 -25.42 -14.20
CA ALA A 206 12.36 -24.48 -14.77
C ALA A 206 12.12 -23.07 -14.22
N GLN A 207 10.86 -22.63 -14.11
CA GLN A 207 10.53 -21.33 -13.53
C GLN A 207 10.93 -21.23 -12.06
N ILE A 208 10.72 -22.30 -11.25
CA ILE A 208 11.20 -22.33 -9.86
C ILE A 208 12.74 -22.19 -9.84
N ALA A 209 13.47 -22.89 -10.71
CA ALA A 209 14.92 -22.77 -10.80
C ALA A 209 15.37 -21.35 -11.18
N GLU A 210 14.69 -20.70 -12.13
CA GLU A 210 14.92 -19.31 -12.52
C GLU A 210 14.68 -18.35 -11.37
N ASN A 211 13.59 -18.53 -10.62
CA ASN A 211 13.23 -17.68 -9.48
C ASN A 211 14.32 -17.72 -8.38
N HIS A 212 15.08 -18.82 -8.29
CA HIS A 212 16.22 -18.94 -7.37
C HIS A 212 17.55 -18.51 -7.99
N GLY A 213 17.57 -18.09 -9.26
CA GLY A 213 18.80 -17.77 -10.00
C GLY A 213 19.71 -18.97 -10.21
N LEU A 214 19.14 -20.18 -10.31
CA LEU A 214 19.92 -21.39 -10.57
C LEU A 214 20.35 -21.45 -12.04
N ALA A 215 21.50 -22.04 -12.33
CA ALA A 215 22.04 -22.18 -13.67
C ALA A 215 22.25 -23.64 -14.06
N GLY A 216 22.40 -23.95 -15.36
CA GLY A 216 22.75 -25.29 -15.83
C GLY A 216 21.64 -26.33 -15.81
N PHE A 217 20.38 -25.89 -15.73
CA PHE A 217 19.23 -26.80 -15.68
C PHE A 217 18.51 -26.99 -17.04
N SER A 218 18.77 -26.17 -18.02
CA SER A 218 18.06 -26.16 -19.32
C SER A 218 18.12 -27.50 -20.06
N GLU A 219 19.30 -28.16 -20.02
CA GLU A 219 19.54 -29.44 -20.68
C GLU A 219 19.02 -30.66 -19.89
N LEU A 220 18.53 -30.44 -18.64
CA LEU A 220 18.10 -31.55 -17.79
C LEU A 220 16.75 -32.12 -18.25
N GLY A 221 16.64 -33.45 -18.31
CA GLY A 221 15.37 -34.14 -18.41
C GLY A 221 14.54 -33.98 -17.12
N LYS A 222 13.21 -34.14 -17.19
CA LYS A 222 12.29 -33.87 -16.07
C LYS A 222 12.73 -34.54 -14.75
N LYS A 223 13.12 -35.83 -14.77
CA LYS A 223 13.56 -36.56 -13.55
C LYS A 223 14.82 -35.96 -12.93
N SER A 224 15.80 -35.58 -13.76
CA SER A 224 17.04 -34.93 -13.30
C SER A 224 16.78 -33.51 -12.80
N LEU A 225 15.87 -32.79 -13.45
CA LEU A 225 15.46 -31.45 -13.07
C LEU A 225 14.78 -31.44 -11.69
N ILE A 226 13.89 -32.41 -11.42
CA ILE A 226 13.24 -32.54 -10.10
C ILE A 226 14.29 -32.66 -8.99
N ARG A 227 15.23 -33.60 -9.13
CA ARG A 227 16.30 -33.80 -8.13
C ARG A 227 17.19 -32.57 -7.98
N TYR A 228 17.54 -31.96 -9.11
CA TYR A 228 18.36 -30.75 -9.13
C TYR A 228 17.66 -29.60 -8.38
N VAL A 229 16.43 -29.26 -8.75
CA VAL A 229 15.66 -28.17 -8.11
C VAL A 229 15.46 -28.47 -6.64
N TYR A 230 15.01 -29.68 -6.29
CA TYR A 230 14.80 -30.08 -4.89
C TYR A 230 16.07 -29.89 -4.05
N SER A 231 17.21 -30.44 -4.50
CA SER A 231 18.45 -30.36 -3.72
C SER A 231 18.95 -28.91 -3.56
N ARG A 232 18.69 -28.03 -4.54
CA ARG A 232 19.10 -26.62 -4.49
C ARG A 232 18.16 -25.77 -3.67
N VAL A 233 16.85 -25.95 -3.84
CA VAL A 233 15.84 -25.17 -3.12
C VAL A 233 15.87 -25.48 -1.61
N MET A 234 16.21 -26.72 -1.24
CA MET A 234 16.38 -27.13 0.16
C MET A 234 17.75 -26.79 0.77
N ASP A 235 18.68 -26.27 -0.02
CA ASP A 235 19.94 -25.74 0.51
C ASP A 235 19.65 -24.51 1.42
N PRO A 236 20.11 -24.50 2.69
CA PRO A 236 19.82 -23.41 3.62
C PRO A 236 20.25 -22.03 3.12
N ALA A 237 21.36 -21.94 2.38
CA ALA A 237 21.83 -20.67 1.85
C ALA A 237 20.94 -20.16 0.69
N VAL A 238 20.44 -21.06 -0.15
CA VAL A 238 19.50 -20.74 -1.24
C VAL A 238 18.14 -20.36 -0.65
N MET A 239 17.62 -21.14 0.30
CA MET A 239 16.37 -20.86 1.00
C MET A 239 16.44 -19.50 1.71
N SER A 240 17.48 -19.27 2.51
CA SER A 240 17.69 -18.00 3.22
C SER A 240 17.69 -16.84 2.23
N ARG A 241 18.47 -16.92 1.16
CA ARG A 241 18.56 -15.86 0.15
C ARG A 241 17.19 -15.53 -0.45
N TYR A 242 16.40 -16.53 -0.82
CA TYR A 242 15.08 -16.32 -1.42
C TYR A 242 14.10 -15.70 -0.42
N LEU A 243 14.02 -16.26 0.79
CA LEU A 243 13.06 -15.83 1.81
C LEU A 243 13.36 -14.44 2.41
N LEU A 244 14.59 -13.89 2.25
CA LEU A 244 14.91 -12.50 2.60
C LEU A 244 14.04 -11.48 1.86
N TYR A 245 13.51 -11.82 0.68
CA TYR A 245 12.71 -10.92 -0.16
C TYR A 245 11.19 -11.07 0.02
N MET A 246 10.74 -11.86 0.98
CA MET A 246 9.34 -11.87 1.38
C MET A 246 8.93 -10.51 1.93
N THR A 247 7.76 -10.03 1.55
CA THR A 247 7.13 -8.86 2.19
C THR A 247 6.87 -9.16 3.67
N GLU A 248 6.67 -8.13 4.46
CA GLU A 248 6.37 -8.31 5.89
C GLU A 248 5.11 -9.16 6.10
N LYS A 249 4.08 -8.94 5.29
CA LYS A 249 2.84 -9.70 5.34
C LYS A 249 3.06 -11.18 4.97
N GLU A 250 3.83 -11.44 3.92
CA GLU A 250 4.16 -12.81 3.49
C GLU A 250 4.97 -13.56 4.56
N SER A 251 5.97 -12.91 5.12
CA SER A 251 6.80 -13.48 6.18
C SER A 251 5.98 -13.83 7.42
N ARG A 252 5.10 -12.93 7.86
CA ARG A 252 4.18 -13.22 8.97
C ARG A 252 3.21 -14.35 8.66
N ALA A 253 2.61 -14.35 7.47
CA ALA A 253 1.70 -15.41 7.06
C ALA A 253 2.42 -16.76 7.00
N PHE A 254 3.65 -16.79 6.48
CA PHE A 254 4.46 -18.00 6.37
C PHE A 254 4.82 -18.56 7.75
N ARG A 255 5.31 -17.73 8.67
CA ARG A 255 5.59 -18.11 10.07
C ARG A 255 4.35 -18.62 10.79
N ARG A 256 3.22 -17.92 10.63
CA ARG A 256 1.94 -18.33 11.22
C ARG A 256 1.49 -19.68 10.67
N ALA A 257 1.59 -19.90 9.37
CA ALA A 257 1.24 -21.16 8.74
C ALA A 257 2.09 -22.33 9.28
N ILE A 258 3.40 -22.13 9.43
CA ILE A 258 4.31 -23.13 10.01
C ILE A 258 3.93 -23.43 11.46
N ALA A 259 3.67 -22.41 12.28
CA ALA A 259 3.23 -22.57 13.66
C ALA A 259 1.91 -23.33 13.79
N MET A 260 1.04 -23.29 12.76
CA MET A 260 -0.22 -24.02 12.68
C MET A 260 -0.08 -25.42 12.04
N GLY A 261 1.14 -25.90 11.82
CA GLY A 261 1.40 -27.23 11.26
C GLY A 261 1.44 -27.28 9.72
N GLY A 262 1.61 -26.14 9.07
CA GLY A 262 1.85 -26.02 7.62
C GLY A 262 0.61 -26.06 6.74
N ARG A 263 -0.59 -26.27 7.29
CA ARG A 263 -1.85 -26.27 6.52
C ARG A 263 -2.67 -25.03 6.80
N VAL A 264 -3.08 -24.34 5.74
CA VAL A 264 -3.92 -23.14 5.83
C VAL A 264 -5.11 -23.28 4.91
N ARG A 265 -6.30 -22.93 5.43
CA ARG A 265 -7.52 -22.65 4.67
C ARG A 265 -7.95 -21.25 4.98
N ASP A 266 -8.10 -20.44 3.94
CA ASP A 266 -8.54 -19.06 4.05
C ASP A 266 -9.29 -18.67 2.76
N ASN A 267 -10.04 -17.58 2.78
CA ASN A 267 -10.78 -17.08 1.62
C ASN A 267 -9.84 -16.74 0.44
N ASP A 268 -8.62 -16.31 0.73
CA ASP A 268 -7.58 -16.05 -0.26
C ASP A 268 -6.18 -16.39 0.29
N CYS A 269 -5.54 -17.38 -0.31
CA CYS A 269 -4.17 -17.79 0.03
C CYS A 269 -3.10 -17.11 -0.87
N SER A 270 -3.41 -16.04 -1.59
CA SER A 270 -2.46 -15.34 -2.47
C SER A 270 -1.23 -14.78 -1.75
N VAL A 271 -1.33 -14.56 -0.43
CA VAL A 271 -0.18 -14.18 0.42
C VAL A 271 0.97 -15.19 0.36
N PHE A 272 0.70 -16.41 -0.06
CA PHE A 272 1.70 -17.48 -0.20
C PHE A 272 2.23 -17.63 -1.63
N ASP A 273 1.76 -16.85 -2.60
CA ASP A 273 2.15 -16.98 -4.01
C ASP A 273 3.67 -16.87 -4.18
N TYR A 274 4.31 -15.90 -3.52
CA TYR A 274 5.76 -15.75 -3.58
C TYR A 274 6.52 -16.99 -3.07
N ALA A 275 6.16 -17.50 -1.90
CA ALA A 275 6.76 -18.73 -1.35
C ALA A 275 6.44 -19.94 -2.23
N GLY A 276 5.28 -19.99 -2.86
CA GLY A 276 4.90 -20.99 -3.85
C GLY A 276 5.78 -20.94 -5.09
N CYS A 277 6.00 -19.74 -5.65
CA CYS A 277 6.90 -19.54 -6.79
C CYS A 277 8.36 -19.93 -6.48
N GLY A 278 8.75 -19.95 -5.20
CA GLY A 278 10.00 -20.52 -4.72
C GLY A 278 9.96 -22.04 -4.52
N GLY A 279 8.79 -22.68 -4.69
CA GLY A 279 8.62 -24.11 -4.47
C GLY A 279 8.41 -24.51 -3.00
N TYR A 280 8.26 -23.57 -2.08
CA TYR A 280 8.13 -23.82 -0.63
C TYR A 280 6.69 -24.06 -0.17
N VAL A 281 5.71 -23.81 -1.02
CA VAL A 281 4.27 -23.97 -0.72
C VAL A 281 3.60 -24.74 -1.85
N GLY A 282 2.83 -25.76 -1.51
CA GLY A 282 1.97 -26.47 -2.44
C GLY A 282 0.54 -25.93 -2.37
N PHE A 283 -0.05 -25.64 -3.52
CA PHE A 283 -1.43 -25.17 -3.64
C PHE A 283 -2.37 -26.33 -3.98
N ARG A 284 -3.40 -26.51 -3.17
CA ARG A 284 -4.55 -27.38 -3.49
C ARG A 284 -5.63 -26.59 -4.22
N SER A 285 -5.79 -25.31 -3.85
CA SER A 285 -6.70 -24.34 -4.47
C SER A 285 -6.23 -22.92 -4.12
N ARG A 286 -6.94 -21.90 -4.57
CA ARG A 286 -6.71 -20.51 -4.14
C ARG A 286 -7.04 -20.28 -2.66
N THR A 287 -7.79 -21.18 -2.04
CA THR A 287 -8.25 -21.11 -0.65
C THR A 287 -7.61 -22.16 0.26
N GLU A 288 -6.76 -23.02 -0.26
CA GLU A 288 -6.09 -24.08 0.53
C GLU A 288 -4.65 -24.32 0.07
N ILE A 289 -3.71 -24.17 1.01
CA ILE A 289 -2.28 -24.43 0.79
C ILE A 289 -1.71 -25.41 1.84
N GLU A 290 -0.58 -25.99 1.51
CA GLU A 290 0.22 -26.78 2.43
C GLU A 290 1.70 -26.46 2.26
N ILE A 291 2.38 -26.14 3.38
CA ILE A 291 3.83 -26.03 3.46
C ILE A 291 4.38 -27.43 3.77
N PRO A 292 5.25 -28.01 2.92
CA PRO A 292 5.83 -29.33 3.18
C PRO A 292 6.56 -29.38 4.51
N ARG A 293 6.48 -30.54 5.19
CA ARG A 293 7.03 -30.70 6.55
C ARG A 293 8.55 -30.46 6.60
N GLU A 294 9.28 -30.88 5.56
CA GLU A 294 10.72 -30.63 5.43
C GLU A 294 11.03 -29.13 5.29
N VAL A 295 10.15 -28.35 4.62
CA VAL A 295 10.27 -26.90 4.54
C VAL A 295 10.03 -26.25 5.90
N CYS A 296 8.99 -26.72 6.63
CA CYS A 296 8.74 -26.24 7.99
C CYS A 296 9.96 -26.43 8.89
N GLN A 297 10.60 -27.60 8.82
CA GLN A 297 11.78 -27.89 9.63
C GLN A 297 12.98 -27.04 9.20
N ALA A 298 13.29 -26.98 7.90
CA ALA A 298 14.41 -26.20 7.38
C ALA A 298 14.25 -24.70 7.68
N PHE A 299 13.02 -24.19 7.61
CA PHE A 299 12.75 -22.79 7.97
C PHE A 299 12.89 -22.56 9.47
N ALA A 300 12.45 -23.48 10.33
CA ALA A 300 12.60 -23.34 11.77
C ALA A 300 14.08 -23.28 12.21
N ASP A 301 14.96 -24.01 11.49
CA ASP A 301 16.41 -23.97 11.73
C ASP A 301 17.05 -22.68 11.24
N LEU A 302 16.39 -21.96 10.31
CA LEU A 302 16.87 -20.72 9.70
C LEU A 302 16.33 -19.46 10.39
N ASP A 303 15.13 -19.51 10.96
CA ASP A 303 14.35 -18.36 11.43
C ASP A 303 14.82 -17.89 12.81
N ASP A 304 16.03 -17.36 12.88
CA ASP A 304 16.62 -16.75 14.07
C ASP A 304 16.62 -15.22 14.02
N GLN A 305 17.11 -14.59 15.09
CA GLN A 305 17.20 -13.14 15.18
C GLN A 305 18.16 -12.52 14.16
N GLU A 306 19.19 -13.24 13.74
CA GLU A 306 20.16 -12.75 12.76
C GLU A 306 19.54 -12.75 11.36
N PHE A 307 18.84 -13.82 11.00
CA PHE A 307 18.06 -13.89 9.76
C PHE A 307 17.03 -12.77 9.68
N GLU A 308 16.27 -12.52 10.76
CA GLU A 308 15.24 -11.48 10.77
C GLU A 308 15.84 -10.08 10.60
N LYS A 309 16.90 -9.74 11.31
CA LYS A 309 17.61 -8.47 11.14
C LYS A 309 18.13 -8.27 9.72
N LYS A 310 18.67 -9.35 9.12
CA LYS A 310 19.14 -9.33 7.74
C LYS A 310 17.99 -9.15 6.75
N ARG A 311 16.85 -9.81 7.01
CA ARG A 311 15.64 -9.69 6.20
C ARG A 311 15.10 -8.26 6.24
N GLU A 312 14.91 -7.69 7.44
CA GLU A 312 14.45 -6.31 7.61
C GLU A 312 15.34 -5.32 6.87
N LYS A 313 16.67 -5.43 7.05
CA LYS A 313 17.62 -4.54 6.39
C LYS A 313 17.56 -4.68 4.87
N THR A 314 17.54 -5.92 4.36
CA THR A 314 17.46 -6.20 2.92
C THR A 314 16.17 -5.65 2.32
N ARG A 315 15.05 -5.83 3.00
CA ARG A 315 13.74 -5.29 2.59
C ARG A 315 13.72 -3.77 2.56
N LYS A 316 14.24 -3.13 3.61
CA LYS A 316 14.35 -1.66 3.64
C LYS A 316 15.15 -1.15 2.43
N VAL A 317 16.34 -1.68 2.20
CA VAL A 317 17.17 -1.28 1.04
C VAL A 317 16.40 -1.48 -0.28
N LEU A 318 15.76 -2.63 -0.46
CA LEU A 318 14.94 -2.91 -1.64
C LEU A 318 13.80 -1.91 -1.81
N ASN A 319 13.09 -1.59 -0.72
CA ASN A 319 11.97 -0.64 -0.76
C ASN A 319 12.42 0.75 -1.21
N TYR A 320 13.57 1.23 -0.71
CA TYR A 320 14.12 2.52 -1.17
C TYR A 320 14.53 2.49 -2.64
N LEU A 321 15.16 1.42 -3.10
CA LEU A 321 15.56 1.27 -4.50
C LEU A 321 14.33 1.22 -5.44
N ASN A 322 13.33 0.41 -5.10
CA ASN A 322 12.07 0.33 -5.86
C ASN A 322 11.31 1.66 -5.87
N THR A 323 11.16 2.28 -4.69
CA THR A 323 10.42 3.55 -4.56
C THR A 323 11.09 4.67 -5.34
N THR A 324 12.40 4.82 -5.23
CA THR A 324 13.13 5.89 -5.92
C THR A 324 13.15 5.69 -7.44
N ALA A 325 13.29 4.44 -7.91
CA ALA A 325 13.11 4.13 -9.33
C ALA A 325 11.71 4.50 -9.81
N SER A 326 10.70 4.07 -9.08
CA SER A 326 9.29 4.30 -9.43
C SER A 326 8.85 5.76 -9.35
N LEU A 327 9.41 6.56 -8.45
CA LEU A 327 9.05 7.99 -8.31
C LEU A 327 9.78 8.88 -9.30
N TYR A 328 11.03 8.53 -9.65
CA TYR A 328 11.88 9.45 -10.40
C TYR A 328 12.31 8.93 -11.77
N GLY A 329 12.06 7.65 -12.03
CA GLY A 329 12.53 6.97 -13.24
C GLY A 329 14.04 6.73 -13.24
N THR A 330 14.82 7.74 -12.88
CA THR A 330 16.26 7.66 -12.69
C THR A 330 16.72 8.64 -11.62
N CYS A 331 17.58 8.18 -10.70
CA CYS A 331 18.16 9.06 -9.68
C CYS A 331 19.56 8.60 -9.25
N PRO A 332 20.42 9.52 -8.80
CA PRO A 332 21.74 9.17 -8.29
C PRO A 332 21.66 8.32 -7.02
N MET A 333 22.49 7.30 -6.89
CA MET A 333 22.54 6.42 -5.72
C MET A 333 22.79 7.18 -4.40
N HIS A 334 23.62 8.23 -4.43
CA HIS A 334 23.88 9.02 -3.24
C HIS A 334 22.61 9.70 -2.69
N PHE A 335 21.66 10.07 -3.56
CA PHE A 335 20.38 10.61 -3.14
C PHE A 335 19.51 9.55 -2.43
N VAL A 336 19.48 8.32 -2.95
CA VAL A 336 18.80 7.19 -2.30
C VAL A 336 19.38 6.91 -0.93
N GLN A 337 20.71 6.92 -0.81
CA GLN A 337 21.42 6.74 0.47
C GLN A 337 21.15 7.87 1.46
N MET A 338 21.10 9.12 1.00
CA MET A 338 20.72 10.28 1.80
C MET A 338 19.30 10.15 2.35
N LEU A 339 18.35 9.79 1.48
CA LEU A 339 16.94 9.60 1.84
C LEU A 339 16.78 8.46 2.85
N TYR A 340 17.47 7.33 2.63
CA TYR A 340 17.52 6.20 3.55
C TYR A 340 18.03 6.62 4.93
N LYS A 341 19.17 7.32 4.97
CA LYS A 341 19.76 7.80 6.22
C LYS A 341 18.82 8.76 6.98
N LYS A 342 18.13 9.63 6.25
CA LYS A 342 17.17 10.60 6.83
C LYS A 342 16.00 9.90 7.52
N ASN A 343 15.48 8.82 6.92
CA ASN A 343 14.26 8.17 7.37
C ASN A 343 14.49 7.00 8.34
N GLU A 344 15.66 6.33 8.27
CA GLU A 344 15.93 5.07 8.98
C GLU A 344 17.02 5.19 10.06
N ASP A 345 17.61 6.38 10.26
CA ASP A 345 18.76 6.61 11.16
C ASP A 345 19.91 5.61 10.98
N SER A 346 20.06 5.07 9.78
CA SER A 346 21.07 4.07 9.41
C SER A 346 21.51 4.30 7.97
N CYS A 347 22.49 3.53 7.50
CA CYS A 347 22.97 3.65 6.12
C CYS A 347 23.17 2.28 5.47
N PHE A 348 23.18 2.28 4.15
CA PHE A 348 23.59 1.12 3.35
C PHE A 348 24.69 1.53 2.36
N SER A 349 25.52 0.55 2.00
CA SER A 349 26.63 0.74 1.07
C SER A 349 26.21 0.42 -0.38
N MET A 350 26.99 0.92 -1.35
CA MET A 350 26.85 0.52 -2.76
C MET A 350 26.98 -1.01 -2.95
N LYS A 351 27.82 -1.66 -2.13
CA LYS A 351 27.98 -3.12 -2.16
C LYS A 351 26.67 -3.82 -1.76
N GLU A 352 25.98 -3.31 -0.74
CA GLU A 352 24.66 -3.84 -0.32
C GLU A 352 23.60 -3.60 -1.38
N ALA A 353 23.54 -2.42 -2.00
CA ALA A 353 22.62 -2.15 -3.09
C ALA A 353 22.82 -3.10 -4.28
N LYS A 354 24.07 -3.29 -4.71
CA LYS A 354 24.40 -4.24 -5.80
C LYS A 354 24.11 -5.69 -5.44
N ARG A 355 24.30 -6.07 -4.16
CA ARG A 355 23.90 -7.40 -3.68
C ARG A 355 22.39 -7.57 -3.78
N VAL A 356 21.62 -6.58 -3.31
CA VAL A 356 20.14 -6.61 -3.40
C VAL A 356 19.71 -6.68 -4.87
N GLU A 357 20.29 -5.91 -5.76
CA GLU A 357 20.01 -5.96 -7.20
C GLU A 357 20.25 -7.35 -7.79
N ALA A 358 21.39 -7.97 -7.46
CA ALA A 358 21.80 -9.27 -8.01
C ALA A 358 21.01 -10.46 -7.45
N GLU A 359 20.65 -10.41 -6.15
CA GLU A 359 19.99 -11.52 -5.44
C GLU A 359 18.46 -11.42 -5.47
N CYS A 360 17.91 -10.21 -5.68
CA CYS A 360 16.47 -9.99 -5.68
C CYS A 360 15.79 -10.66 -6.87
N PRO A 361 14.78 -11.51 -6.67
CA PRO A 361 13.99 -12.05 -7.77
C PRO A 361 13.39 -10.94 -8.65
N THR A 362 13.39 -11.18 -9.98
CA THR A 362 12.95 -10.20 -10.97
C THR A 362 11.55 -9.65 -10.68
N ALA A 363 10.64 -10.51 -10.23
CA ALA A 363 9.27 -10.11 -9.87
C ALA A 363 9.17 -9.14 -8.67
N ARG A 364 10.25 -8.95 -7.91
CA ARG A 364 10.32 -8.05 -6.75
C ARG A 364 11.11 -6.78 -7.03
N LYS A 365 11.66 -6.65 -8.22
CA LYS A 365 12.60 -5.62 -8.57
C LYS A 365 12.07 -4.78 -9.72
N ALA A 366 11.91 -3.48 -9.49
CA ALA A 366 11.49 -2.52 -10.53
C ALA A 366 12.67 -1.71 -11.10
N PHE A 367 13.91 -1.98 -10.67
CA PHE A 367 15.07 -1.15 -10.98
C PHE A 367 16.27 -1.97 -11.44
N LEU A 368 17.22 -1.26 -12.02
CA LEU A 368 18.61 -1.69 -12.20
C LEU A 368 19.57 -0.60 -11.70
N ILE A 369 20.82 -0.96 -11.42
CA ILE A 369 21.87 -0.03 -11.00
C ILE A 369 22.88 0.14 -12.14
N LYS A 370 22.90 1.35 -12.75
CA LYS A 370 23.75 1.71 -13.87
C LYS A 370 24.50 3.00 -13.54
N GLU A 371 25.82 3.00 -13.70
CA GLU A 371 26.66 4.19 -13.51
C GLU A 371 26.39 4.97 -12.20
N ASN A 372 26.26 4.27 -11.08
CA ASN A 372 25.89 4.84 -9.77
C ASN A 372 24.50 5.52 -9.72
N ARG A 373 23.60 5.13 -10.60
CA ARG A 373 22.20 5.57 -10.63
C ARG A 373 21.28 4.38 -10.46
N VAL A 374 20.16 4.62 -9.85
CA VAL A 374 19.01 3.70 -9.83
C VAL A 374 18.12 4.09 -10.99
N VAL A 375 17.82 3.16 -11.88
CA VAL A 375 17.04 3.38 -13.10
C VAL A 375 15.85 2.43 -13.09
N LEU A 376 14.65 2.93 -13.39
CA LEU A 376 13.44 2.12 -13.55
C LEU A 376 13.60 1.20 -14.78
N LEU A 377 13.26 -0.08 -14.63
CA LEU A 377 13.40 -1.08 -15.70
C LEU A 377 12.68 -0.66 -17.00
N ASP A 378 11.44 -0.18 -16.89
CA ASP A 378 10.64 0.25 -18.06
C ASP A 378 11.32 1.39 -18.84
N ILE A 379 11.94 2.34 -18.11
CA ILE A 379 12.68 3.46 -18.73
C ILE A 379 13.95 2.99 -19.44
N GLU A 380 14.66 2.02 -18.88
CA GLU A 380 15.84 1.44 -19.53
C GLU A 380 15.47 0.62 -20.77
N GLU A 381 14.40 -0.19 -20.70
CA GLU A 381 13.90 -0.98 -21.83
C GLU A 381 13.47 -0.09 -23.01
N GLU A 382 12.80 1.03 -22.72
CA GLU A 382 12.37 2.01 -23.71
C GLU A 382 13.50 2.99 -24.11
N ARG A 383 14.67 2.93 -23.46
CA ARG A 383 15.81 3.84 -23.67
C ARG A 383 15.46 5.32 -23.47
N MET A 384 14.61 5.61 -22.51
CA MET A 384 14.09 6.94 -22.25
C MET A 384 14.87 7.70 -21.16
N GLU A 385 15.94 7.13 -20.58
CA GLU A 385 16.66 7.73 -19.45
C GLU A 385 17.14 9.16 -19.74
N ASP A 386 17.78 9.38 -20.89
CA ASP A 386 18.28 10.72 -21.27
C ASP A 386 17.14 11.76 -21.41
N VAL A 387 15.97 11.32 -21.88
CA VAL A 387 14.79 12.19 -22.02
C VAL A 387 14.27 12.61 -20.65
N TYR A 388 14.13 11.69 -19.72
CA TYR A 388 13.69 12.02 -18.37
C TYR A 388 14.69 12.90 -17.62
N LEU A 389 15.98 12.65 -17.76
CA LEU A 389 17.03 13.50 -17.20
C LEU A 389 16.95 14.94 -17.70
N GLU A 390 16.67 15.13 -18.99
CA GLU A 390 16.52 16.47 -19.57
C GLU A 390 15.28 17.20 -19.07
N ILE A 391 14.12 16.48 -19.02
CA ILE A 391 12.85 17.06 -18.55
C ILE A 391 12.91 17.44 -17.08
N GLN A 392 13.60 16.63 -16.30
CA GLN A 392 13.70 16.81 -14.85
C GLN A 392 14.80 17.79 -14.42
N ARG A 393 15.63 18.30 -15.35
CA ARG A 393 16.90 19.01 -15.07
C ARG A 393 16.80 20.03 -13.95
N ASP A 394 15.78 20.88 -13.98
CA ASP A 394 15.63 22.01 -13.08
C ASP A 394 14.68 21.73 -11.88
N LEU A 395 14.26 20.47 -11.70
CA LEU A 395 13.36 20.08 -10.61
C LEU A 395 14.13 19.47 -9.44
N SER A 396 13.76 19.85 -8.22
CA SER A 396 14.18 19.14 -7.01
C SER A 396 13.50 17.77 -6.93
N TYR A 397 14.08 16.83 -6.19
CA TYR A 397 13.40 15.56 -5.88
C TYR A 397 12.34 15.79 -4.79
N TYR A 398 11.17 15.23 -4.97
CA TYR A 398 10.25 14.99 -3.85
C TYR A 398 10.89 14.01 -2.88
N GLU A 399 10.82 14.27 -1.59
CA GLU A 399 11.39 13.40 -0.55
C GLU A 399 10.26 12.63 0.16
N PRO A 400 10.00 11.35 -0.19
CA PRO A 400 8.99 10.55 0.48
C PRO A 400 9.40 10.26 1.93
N ASP A 401 8.42 10.22 2.82
CA ASP A 401 8.61 9.73 4.18
C ASP A 401 8.76 8.19 4.22
N ALA A 402 9.15 7.65 5.37
CA ALA A 402 9.35 6.22 5.55
C ALA A 402 8.10 5.39 5.26
N ARG A 403 6.90 5.93 5.55
CA ARG A 403 5.62 5.27 5.27
C ARG A 403 5.38 5.16 3.77
N THR A 404 5.57 6.24 3.04
CA THR A 404 5.42 6.25 1.57
C THR A 404 6.41 5.29 0.93
N VAL A 405 7.67 5.28 1.38
CA VAL A 405 8.69 4.33 0.89
C VAL A 405 8.27 2.89 1.16
N PHE A 406 7.75 2.61 2.36
CA PHE A 406 7.29 1.28 2.71
C PHE A 406 6.14 0.82 1.80
N VAL A 407 5.09 1.62 1.66
CA VAL A 407 3.92 1.27 0.82
C VAL A 407 4.34 1.06 -0.63
N MET A 408 5.09 1.99 -1.21
CA MET A 408 5.53 1.88 -2.60
C MET A 408 6.51 0.73 -2.82
N GLY A 409 7.40 0.48 -1.88
CA GLY A 409 8.39 -0.60 -1.98
C GLY A 409 7.80 -1.99 -1.81
N GLU A 410 6.78 -2.16 -0.96
CA GLU A 410 6.11 -3.43 -0.71
C GLU A 410 5.02 -3.75 -1.75
N GLU A 411 4.25 -2.75 -2.17
CA GLU A 411 3.01 -2.93 -2.93
C GLU A 411 3.12 -2.38 -4.38
N ASN A 412 4.21 -1.69 -4.71
CA ASN A 412 4.49 -1.09 -6.02
C ASN A 412 3.45 -0.06 -6.51
N TYR A 413 2.74 0.59 -5.61
CA TYR A 413 1.82 1.69 -5.92
C TYR A 413 1.93 2.83 -4.92
N LEU A 414 1.42 4.01 -5.28
CA LEU A 414 1.30 5.14 -4.36
C LEU A 414 0.23 4.84 -3.30
N PRO A 415 0.39 5.39 -2.07
CA PRO A 415 -0.65 5.27 -1.07
C PRO A 415 -2.02 5.69 -1.61
N PHE A 416 -3.03 4.92 -1.25
CA PHE A 416 -4.42 5.18 -1.64
C PHE A 416 -4.92 6.46 -0.94
N ASP A 417 -5.47 7.37 -1.70
CA ASP A 417 -5.95 8.67 -1.25
C ASP A 417 -7.39 8.93 -1.73
N SER A 418 -7.95 10.07 -1.38
CA SER A 418 -9.31 10.45 -1.75
C SER A 418 -9.56 10.52 -3.27
N TYR A 419 -8.52 10.76 -4.07
CA TYR A 419 -8.64 10.76 -5.53
C TYR A 419 -8.74 9.34 -6.09
N MET A 420 -8.00 8.41 -5.50
CA MET A 420 -8.09 6.99 -5.82
C MET A 420 -9.45 6.41 -5.37
N GLU A 421 -9.96 6.81 -4.22
CA GLU A 421 -11.30 6.45 -3.73
C GLU A 421 -12.40 6.93 -4.69
N ALA A 422 -12.28 8.17 -5.17
CA ALA A 422 -13.20 8.70 -6.16
C ALA A 422 -13.17 7.92 -7.49
N LEU A 423 -11.97 7.52 -7.95
CA LEU A 423 -11.80 6.70 -9.13
C LEU A 423 -12.44 5.31 -8.94
N GLU A 424 -12.19 4.67 -7.79
CA GLU A 424 -12.77 3.37 -7.47
C GLU A 424 -14.29 3.41 -7.47
N ALA A 425 -14.89 4.42 -6.85
CA ALA A 425 -16.34 4.61 -6.85
C ALA A 425 -16.91 4.78 -8.27
N VAL A 426 -16.21 5.48 -9.16
CA VAL A 426 -16.63 5.62 -10.56
C VAL A 426 -16.51 4.30 -11.31
N LEU A 427 -15.40 3.58 -11.16
CA LEU A 427 -15.20 2.29 -11.81
C LEU A 427 -16.22 1.25 -11.33
N TRP A 428 -16.52 1.22 -10.06
CA TRP A 428 -17.60 0.39 -9.53
C TRP A 428 -18.96 0.71 -10.19
N ASN A 429 -19.31 1.99 -10.29
CA ASN A 429 -20.55 2.41 -10.96
C ASN A 429 -20.57 2.08 -12.46
N LEU A 430 -19.40 1.95 -13.09
CA LEU A 430 -19.29 1.57 -14.51
C LEU A 430 -19.45 0.07 -14.71
N THR A 431 -18.80 -0.73 -13.90
CA THR A 431 -18.66 -2.18 -14.08
C THR A 431 -19.68 -2.99 -13.28
N GLY A 432 -20.19 -2.45 -12.17
CA GLY A 432 -20.95 -3.20 -11.16
C GLY A 432 -20.11 -4.21 -10.36
N GLU A 433 -18.80 -4.26 -10.60
CA GLU A 433 -17.86 -5.17 -9.95
C GLU A 433 -17.23 -4.51 -8.71
N LYS A 434 -16.88 -5.32 -7.72
CA LYS A 434 -16.16 -4.91 -6.51
C LYS A 434 -14.92 -5.78 -6.31
N GLY A 435 -14.03 -5.34 -5.44
CA GLY A 435 -12.91 -6.15 -4.98
C GLY A 435 -11.67 -6.10 -5.88
N ALA A 436 -10.97 -7.22 -5.99
CA ALA A 436 -9.61 -7.27 -6.54
C ALA A 436 -9.47 -6.70 -7.97
N ARG A 437 -10.49 -6.92 -8.85
CA ARG A 437 -10.43 -6.42 -10.24
C ARG A 437 -10.48 -4.90 -10.33
N ILE A 438 -11.37 -4.25 -9.57
CA ILE A 438 -11.48 -2.78 -9.57
C ILE A 438 -10.19 -2.18 -9.03
N ARG A 439 -9.63 -2.75 -7.98
CA ARG A 439 -8.37 -2.30 -7.40
C ARG A 439 -7.21 -2.43 -8.37
N GLN A 440 -7.16 -3.52 -9.13
CA GLN A 440 -6.16 -3.68 -10.19
C GLN A 440 -6.30 -2.56 -11.22
N LEU A 441 -7.51 -2.30 -11.72
CA LEU A 441 -7.77 -1.21 -12.67
C LEU A 441 -7.36 0.16 -12.09
N CYS A 442 -7.65 0.42 -10.82
CA CYS A 442 -7.20 1.65 -10.14
C CYS A 442 -5.68 1.79 -10.13
N GLY A 443 -4.95 0.70 -9.83
CA GLY A 443 -3.49 0.70 -9.84
C GLY A 443 -2.90 0.87 -11.22
N ASP A 444 -3.47 0.21 -12.20
CA ASP A 444 -3.05 0.35 -13.59
C ASP A 444 -3.25 1.81 -14.05
N ILE A 445 -4.39 2.43 -13.74
CA ILE A 445 -4.68 3.83 -14.05
C ILE A 445 -3.69 4.76 -13.31
N GLN A 446 -3.41 4.50 -12.03
CA GLN A 446 -2.43 5.27 -11.29
C GLN A 446 -1.03 5.14 -11.92
N TYR A 447 -0.65 3.95 -12.40
CA TYR A 447 0.60 3.74 -13.13
C TYR A 447 0.65 4.57 -14.41
N TYR A 448 -0.42 4.57 -15.23
CA TYR A 448 -0.52 5.43 -16.41
C TYR A 448 -0.35 6.91 -16.06
N ALA A 449 -1.01 7.38 -15.01
CA ALA A 449 -0.87 8.76 -14.53
C ALA A 449 0.57 9.09 -14.12
N ARG A 450 1.23 8.19 -13.39
CA ARG A 450 2.63 8.35 -12.95
C ARG A 450 3.60 8.44 -14.13
N MET A 451 3.36 7.67 -15.17
CA MET A 451 4.16 7.69 -16.40
C MET A 451 3.86 8.91 -17.30
N GLY A 452 2.81 9.67 -17.00
CA GLY A 452 2.42 10.88 -17.75
C GLY A 452 1.63 10.57 -19.02
N ASN A 453 0.99 9.40 -19.11
CA ASN A 453 0.11 9.05 -20.22
C ASN A 453 -1.12 9.95 -20.30
N GLN A 454 -1.77 9.97 -21.48
CA GLN A 454 -3.01 10.72 -21.69
C GLN A 454 -4.20 9.99 -21.09
N ILE A 455 -5.22 10.73 -20.67
CA ILE A 455 -6.49 10.15 -20.20
C ILE A 455 -7.14 9.31 -21.31
N GLU A 456 -6.99 9.69 -22.56
CA GLU A 456 -7.47 8.98 -23.73
C GLU A 456 -6.86 7.58 -23.87
N ASP A 457 -5.57 7.41 -23.57
CA ASP A 457 -4.89 6.11 -23.59
C ASP A 457 -5.49 5.18 -22.51
N VAL A 458 -5.81 5.74 -21.35
CA VAL A 458 -6.43 5.00 -20.25
C VAL A 458 -7.88 4.60 -20.59
N ILE A 459 -8.62 5.47 -21.26
CA ILE A 459 -9.98 5.12 -21.72
C ILE A 459 -9.91 3.94 -22.69
N ALA A 460 -8.98 3.96 -23.66
CA ALA A 460 -8.76 2.84 -24.57
C ALA A 460 -8.39 1.55 -23.82
N TYR A 461 -7.47 1.64 -22.85
CA TYR A 461 -7.11 0.51 -21.99
C TYR A 461 -8.31 -0.06 -21.21
N LEU A 462 -9.18 0.79 -20.65
CA LEU A 462 -10.38 0.35 -19.94
C LEU A 462 -11.35 -0.38 -20.89
N GLU A 463 -11.50 0.09 -22.12
CA GLU A 463 -12.32 -0.56 -23.14
C GLU A 463 -11.75 -1.94 -23.54
N GLU A 464 -10.43 -2.06 -23.68
CA GLU A 464 -9.73 -3.34 -23.90
C GLU A 464 -9.94 -4.30 -22.73
N CYS A 465 -9.97 -3.79 -21.48
CA CYS A 465 -10.30 -4.57 -20.28
C CYS A 465 -11.78 -4.96 -20.18
N GLY A 466 -12.61 -4.57 -21.18
CA GLY A 466 -14.03 -4.90 -21.26
C GLY A 466 -14.94 -3.95 -20.45
N VAL A 467 -14.43 -2.80 -20.00
CA VAL A 467 -15.23 -1.78 -19.32
C VAL A 467 -16.01 -0.96 -20.34
N ARG A 468 -17.33 -1.07 -20.34
CA ARG A 468 -18.19 -0.31 -21.27
C ARG A 468 -18.53 1.05 -20.69
N ILE A 469 -18.08 2.12 -21.35
CA ILE A 469 -18.27 3.48 -20.91
C ILE A 469 -19.33 4.16 -21.78
N SER A 470 -20.48 4.48 -21.20
CA SER A 470 -21.53 5.24 -21.91
C SER A 470 -21.16 6.74 -21.95
N SER A 471 -21.63 7.46 -22.96
CA SER A 471 -21.37 8.90 -23.11
C SER A 471 -21.79 9.72 -21.88
N ALA A 472 -22.87 9.31 -21.18
CA ALA A 472 -23.33 9.97 -19.95
C ALA A 472 -22.36 9.80 -18.78
N LYS A 473 -21.63 8.69 -18.71
CA LYS A 473 -20.67 8.39 -17.64
C LYS A 473 -19.24 8.86 -17.97
N MET A 474 -18.94 9.07 -19.24
CA MET A 474 -17.63 9.49 -19.75
C MET A 474 -17.17 10.81 -19.14
N LEU A 475 -18.05 11.81 -19.07
CA LEU A 475 -17.71 13.10 -18.50
C LEU A 475 -17.26 12.98 -17.04
N ARG A 476 -18.01 12.23 -16.23
CA ARG A 476 -17.68 12.01 -14.81
C ARG A 476 -16.35 11.27 -14.65
N LEU A 477 -16.11 10.24 -15.46
CA LEU A 477 -14.84 9.50 -15.44
C LEU A 477 -13.68 10.44 -15.79
N LYS A 478 -13.78 11.25 -16.84
CA LYS A 478 -12.75 12.21 -17.23
C LYS A 478 -12.45 13.21 -16.12
N THR A 479 -13.47 13.80 -15.50
CA THR A 479 -13.28 14.74 -14.38
C THR A 479 -12.53 14.10 -13.22
N VAL A 480 -12.89 12.88 -12.81
CA VAL A 480 -12.18 12.17 -11.73
C VAL A 480 -10.75 11.82 -12.12
N MET A 481 -10.51 11.47 -13.38
CA MET A 481 -9.16 11.23 -13.89
C MET A 481 -8.33 12.52 -13.92
N GLU A 482 -8.90 13.65 -14.36
CA GLU A 482 -8.23 14.95 -14.36
C GLU A 482 -7.78 15.35 -12.94
N ASP A 483 -8.65 15.18 -11.95
CA ASP A 483 -8.32 15.39 -10.54
C ASP A 483 -7.23 14.44 -10.06
N LEU A 484 -7.30 13.16 -10.41
CA LEU A 484 -6.26 12.18 -10.09
C LEU A 484 -4.92 12.56 -10.71
N TRP A 485 -4.88 12.96 -11.99
CA TRP A 485 -3.64 13.39 -12.67
C TRP A 485 -2.99 14.60 -11.99
N GLU A 486 -3.77 15.60 -11.61
CA GLU A 486 -3.27 16.78 -10.90
C GLU A 486 -2.64 16.43 -9.54
N HIS A 487 -3.07 15.37 -8.89
CA HIS A 487 -2.62 14.99 -7.55
C HIS A 487 -1.77 13.72 -7.50
N THR A 488 -1.55 13.07 -8.64
CA THR A 488 -0.65 11.90 -8.72
C THR A 488 0.80 12.34 -8.87
N ARG A 489 1.70 11.69 -8.15
CA ARG A 489 3.15 11.90 -8.24
C ARG A 489 3.67 11.35 -9.55
N MET A 490 4.25 12.20 -10.37
CA MET A 490 4.71 11.85 -11.72
C MET A 490 6.22 11.71 -11.81
N ILE A 491 6.67 10.74 -12.59
CA ILE A 491 8.10 10.50 -12.86
C ILE A 491 8.72 11.75 -13.51
N SER A 492 8.06 12.33 -14.52
CA SER A 492 8.51 13.54 -15.20
C SER A 492 8.74 14.75 -14.28
N TYR A 493 8.11 14.75 -13.12
CA TYR A 493 8.20 15.83 -12.13
C TYR A 493 9.03 15.46 -10.90
N ARG A 494 9.93 14.46 -11.03
CA ARG A 494 10.75 13.95 -9.92
C ARG A 494 9.94 13.62 -8.66
N GLY A 495 8.77 12.99 -8.85
CA GLY A 495 7.89 12.57 -7.78
C GLY A 495 7.02 13.68 -7.19
N HIS A 496 7.08 14.92 -7.70
CA HIS A 496 6.09 15.92 -7.36
C HIS A 496 4.77 15.70 -8.10
N THR A 497 3.67 16.25 -7.55
CA THR A 497 2.40 16.29 -8.25
C THR A 497 2.32 17.57 -9.11
N PRO A 498 1.54 17.58 -10.20
CA PRO A 498 1.28 18.80 -10.96
C PRO A 498 0.74 19.94 -10.09
N ALA A 499 -0.14 19.63 -9.13
CA ALA A 499 -0.72 20.61 -8.21
C ALA A 499 0.34 21.24 -7.27
N GLU A 500 1.35 20.47 -6.81
CA GLU A 500 2.46 20.99 -6.01
C GLU A 500 3.31 21.97 -6.84
N LEU A 501 3.61 21.64 -8.09
CA LEU A 501 4.45 22.49 -8.95
C LEU A 501 3.76 23.76 -9.38
N LYS A 502 2.44 23.75 -9.59
CA LYS A 502 1.65 24.96 -9.87
C LYS A 502 1.69 25.99 -8.74
N LYS A 503 1.85 25.53 -7.51
CA LYS A 503 1.94 26.42 -6.33
C LYS A 503 3.30 27.10 -6.17
N THR A 504 4.33 26.56 -6.82
CA THR A 504 5.67 27.16 -6.83
C THR A 504 5.81 28.02 -8.09
N GLU A 505 5.60 29.32 -7.98
CA GLU A 505 5.53 30.32 -9.10
C GLU A 505 6.79 30.41 -10.00
N GLU A 506 7.87 29.67 -9.70
CA GLU A 506 9.18 29.82 -10.38
C GLU A 506 9.55 28.69 -11.35
N GLN A 507 8.74 27.63 -11.48
CA GLN A 507 9.14 26.46 -12.29
C GLN A 507 8.35 26.39 -13.61
N LYS A 508 9.06 26.43 -14.75
CA LYS A 508 8.49 26.18 -16.08
C LYS A 508 8.03 24.72 -16.18
N ILE A 509 6.74 24.51 -16.00
CA ILE A 509 6.13 23.17 -16.17
C ILE A 509 6.13 22.83 -17.66
N VAL A 510 6.98 21.92 -18.08
CA VAL A 510 6.89 21.31 -19.41
C VAL A 510 5.81 20.22 -19.31
N ARG A 511 4.62 20.46 -19.87
CA ARG A 511 3.58 19.43 -19.93
C ARG A 511 4.05 18.29 -20.83
N PHE A 512 4.22 17.12 -20.25
CA PHE A 512 4.66 15.89 -20.94
C PHE A 512 3.62 15.33 -21.92
N SER A 513 2.39 15.78 -21.80
CA SER A 513 1.21 15.32 -22.57
C SER A 513 1.33 15.41 -24.09
N THR A 514 2.35 16.10 -24.60
CA THR A 514 2.53 16.28 -26.06
C THR A 514 3.56 15.33 -26.69
N TRP A 515 4.21 14.48 -25.88
CA TRP A 515 5.35 13.68 -26.37
C TRP A 515 4.97 12.29 -26.88
N SER A 516 3.96 11.66 -26.32
CA SER A 516 3.58 10.29 -26.71
C SER A 516 2.82 10.21 -28.04
N THR A 517 2.23 11.31 -28.51
CA THR A 517 1.43 11.36 -29.74
C THR A 517 2.10 12.04 -30.91
N LEU A 518 3.16 12.82 -30.69
CA LEU A 518 3.87 13.52 -31.76
C LEU A 518 4.97 12.60 -32.34
N ARG A 519 4.76 12.13 -33.55
CA ARG A 519 5.88 11.78 -34.45
C ARG A 519 6.64 13.07 -34.74
N ILE A 520 7.59 13.40 -33.84
CA ILE A 520 8.42 14.60 -33.97
C ILE A 520 9.28 14.47 -35.22
N HIS A 521 9.01 15.32 -36.18
CA HIS A 521 9.83 15.35 -37.38
C HIS A 521 11.20 15.95 -37.06
N PRO A 522 12.32 15.47 -37.62
CA PRO A 522 13.67 15.99 -37.33
C PRO A 522 13.83 17.49 -37.45
N ASN A 523 12.98 18.16 -38.22
CA ASN A 523 13.01 19.60 -38.45
C ASN A 523 12.02 20.41 -37.55
N ASP A 524 11.18 19.74 -36.77
CA ASP A 524 10.25 20.39 -35.85
C ASP A 524 11.03 21.07 -34.72
N LEU A 525 10.42 22.13 -34.13
CA LEU A 525 10.99 22.72 -32.94
C LEU A 525 11.08 21.70 -31.83
N CYS A 526 12.21 21.63 -31.16
CA CYS A 526 12.41 20.66 -30.10
C CYS A 526 11.44 20.92 -28.95
N PRO A 527 10.67 19.92 -28.52
CA PRO A 527 9.70 20.09 -27.44
C PRO A 527 10.33 20.48 -26.10
N CYS A 528 11.67 20.34 -25.92
CA CYS A 528 12.36 20.79 -24.71
C CYS A 528 12.35 22.34 -24.51
N GLY A 529 11.74 23.08 -25.44
CA GLY A 529 11.63 24.54 -25.35
C GLY A 529 12.93 25.30 -25.68
N SER A 530 13.98 24.62 -26.18
CA SER A 530 15.28 25.23 -26.53
C SER A 530 15.26 26.14 -27.76
N GLY A 531 14.14 26.23 -28.49
CA GLY A 531 14.01 26.94 -29.76
C GLY A 531 14.79 26.34 -30.94
N LYS A 532 15.44 25.20 -30.76
CA LYS A 532 16.21 24.47 -31.80
C LYS A 532 15.35 23.38 -32.44
N CYS A 533 15.66 23.03 -33.71
CA CYS A 533 15.04 21.84 -34.32
C CYS A 533 15.42 20.56 -33.58
N TYR A 534 14.50 19.58 -33.49
CA TYR A 534 14.67 18.32 -32.77
C TYR A 534 15.98 17.61 -33.09
N ARG A 535 16.34 17.45 -34.38
CA ARG A 535 17.61 16.84 -34.83
C ARG A 535 18.88 17.57 -34.36
N LYS A 536 18.78 18.84 -34.00
CA LYS A 536 19.89 19.68 -33.50
C LYS A 536 19.89 19.85 -31.99
N CYS A 537 18.94 19.20 -31.30
CA CYS A 537 18.74 19.25 -29.86
C CYS A 537 18.62 17.82 -29.31
N CYS A 538 17.47 17.43 -28.78
CA CYS A 538 17.25 16.12 -28.14
C CYS A 538 17.30 14.94 -29.13
N GLY A 539 17.02 15.17 -30.42
CA GLY A 539 17.15 14.14 -31.47
C GLY A 539 18.55 14.00 -32.08
N ARG A 540 19.58 14.63 -31.47
CA ARG A 540 20.97 14.55 -31.95
C ARG A 540 21.54 13.20 -31.57
N LYS A 541 21.72 12.28 -32.55
CA LYS A 541 22.49 11.07 -32.32
C LYS A 541 23.88 11.47 -31.86
N LYS A 542 24.29 11.09 -30.67
CA LYS A 542 25.68 11.14 -30.25
C LYS A 542 26.45 10.13 -31.14
N VAL A 543 27.35 10.61 -31.96
CA VAL A 543 28.32 9.79 -32.73
C VAL A 543 29.37 9.29 -31.75
#